data_dff432ad20718bf7418a9d0d44e1075a
#
_entry.id   dff432ad20718bf7418a9d0d44e1075a
#
_cell.length_a   1.000
_cell.length_b   1.000
_cell.length_c   1.000
_cell.angle_alpha   90.00
_cell.angle_beta   90.00
_cell.angle_gamma   90.00
#
_symmetry.space_group_name_H-M   'P 1'
#
loop_
_entity.id
_entity.type
_entity.pdbx_description
1 polymer ?
#
loop_
_entity_poly.entity_id
_entity_poly.type
_entity_poly.pdbx_seq_one_letter_code
_entity_poly.pdbx_strand_id
1 'polypeptide(L)'
;SRVLVPSCSRAAEDGMVVATDSERVRTSRKMVYELLASSVDLDRADDEVHAWMDHYGCDPGRMGDKVDIATVAQPPKVQDDLYVRDYERCILCYKCVEACGDDAQFTFAIATAGRGFDAHISTEFDVTLPDSACVYCGNCIGVCPTGALVFKTEHDMREEGTWDEDAQAVTTTVCSFCGVGCNLELHVQDE
;
A
#
# COMPACT_ATOMS: atom_id res chain seq x y z
N SER A 1 -23.18 -18.35 11.27
CA SER A 1 -22.67 -18.90 10.01
C SER A 1 -21.65 -20.00 10.27
N ARG A 2 -21.70 -21.07 9.51
CA ARG A 2 -20.67 -22.13 9.57
C ARG A 2 -19.43 -21.78 8.74
N VAL A 3 -19.48 -20.70 7.99
CA VAL A 3 -18.44 -20.30 7.03
C VAL A 3 -17.97 -18.88 7.37
N LEU A 4 -16.65 -18.65 7.29
CA LEU A 4 -16.09 -17.31 7.27
C LEU A 4 -16.33 -16.71 5.89
N VAL A 5 -16.71 -15.46 5.86
CA VAL A 5 -16.93 -14.71 4.61
C VAL A 5 -16.24 -13.35 4.72
N PRO A 6 -15.67 -12.83 3.64
CA PRO A 6 -15.13 -11.47 3.63
C PRO A 6 -16.27 -10.46 3.70
N SER A 7 -16.17 -9.50 4.62
CA SER A 7 -17.22 -8.49 4.82
C SER A 7 -17.36 -7.53 3.64
N CYS A 8 -16.28 -7.32 2.89
CA CYS A 8 -16.27 -6.43 1.72
C CYS A 8 -17.07 -6.96 0.51
N SER A 9 -17.32 -8.28 0.42
CA SER A 9 -17.99 -8.90 -0.71
C SER A 9 -19.32 -9.57 -0.38
N ARG A 10 -19.68 -9.62 0.91
CA ARG A 10 -20.95 -10.22 1.36
C ARG A 10 -22.02 -9.14 1.45
N ALA A 11 -23.09 -9.28 0.68
CA ALA A 11 -24.26 -8.42 0.81
C ALA A 11 -24.91 -8.57 2.20
N ALA A 12 -25.32 -7.46 2.80
CA ALA A 12 -26.08 -7.45 4.02
C ALA A 12 -27.52 -7.92 3.74
N GLU A 13 -28.04 -8.76 4.63
CA GLU A 13 -29.40 -9.32 4.55
C GLU A 13 -30.15 -9.00 5.83
N ASP A 14 -31.48 -8.80 5.75
CA ASP A 14 -32.30 -8.55 6.93
C ASP A 14 -32.24 -9.73 7.90
N GLY A 15 -32.10 -9.44 9.18
CA GLY A 15 -31.94 -10.47 10.23
C GLY A 15 -30.58 -11.17 10.27
N MET A 16 -29.59 -10.70 9.47
CA MET A 16 -28.24 -11.25 9.51
C MET A 16 -27.58 -11.02 10.89
N VAL A 17 -27.02 -12.09 11.46
CA VAL A 17 -26.22 -12.04 12.69
C VAL A 17 -24.75 -12.25 12.32
N VAL A 18 -23.92 -11.25 12.62
CA VAL A 18 -22.49 -11.24 12.27
C VAL A 18 -21.65 -11.29 13.55
N ALA A 19 -20.72 -12.25 13.62
CA ALA A 19 -19.71 -12.30 14.66
C ALA A 19 -18.37 -11.86 14.08
N THR A 20 -17.87 -10.71 14.52
CA THR A 20 -16.63 -10.10 14.01
C THR A 20 -15.40 -10.48 14.81
N ASP A 21 -15.56 -11.08 15.99
CA ASP A 21 -14.47 -11.34 16.94
C ASP A 21 -14.58 -12.74 17.62
N SER A 22 -15.10 -13.73 16.90
CA SER A 22 -15.07 -15.12 17.39
C SER A 22 -13.64 -15.69 17.31
N GLU A 23 -13.32 -16.70 18.11
CA GLU A 23 -12.04 -17.41 18.07
C GLU A 23 -11.65 -17.83 16.64
N ARG A 24 -12.61 -18.31 15.87
CA ARG A 24 -12.42 -18.69 14.48
C ARG A 24 -12.04 -17.49 13.59
N VAL A 25 -12.67 -16.33 13.80
CA VAL A 25 -12.33 -15.09 13.08
C VAL A 25 -10.92 -14.63 13.46
N ARG A 26 -10.58 -14.63 14.75
CA ARG A 26 -9.25 -14.26 15.24
C ARG A 26 -8.17 -15.15 14.65
N THR A 27 -8.37 -16.47 14.68
CA THR A 27 -7.42 -17.43 14.07
C THR A 27 -7.24 -17.20 12.58
N SER A 28 -8.33 -16.94 11.85
CA SER A 28 -8.26 -16.66 10.41
C SER A 28 -7.50 -15.36 10.10
N ARG A 29 -7.78 -14.29 10.84
CA ARG A 29 -7.09 -13.00 10.65
C ARG A 29 -5.61 -13.12 11.00
N LYS A 30 -5.27 -13.75 12.13
CA LYS A 30 -3.89 -14.05 12.50
C LYS A 30 -3.16 -14.75 11.34
N MET A 31 -3.74 -15.81 10.80
CA MET A 31 -3.12 -16.57 9.70
C MET A 31 -2.95 -15.73 8.43
N VAL A 32 -3.92 -14.85 8.10
CA VAL A 32 -3.80 -13.95 6.95
C VAL A 32 -2.65 -12.98 7.12
N TYR A 33 -2.48 -12.36 8.30
CA TYR A 33 -1.35 -11.46 8.57
C TYR A 33 -0.01 -12.20 8.55
N GLU A 34 0.07 -13.41 9.11
CA GLU A 34 1.29 -14.23 9.08
C GLU A 34 1.67 -14.63 7.65
N LEU A 35 0.70 -14.95 6.79
CA LEU A 35 0.93 -15.21 5.37
C LEU A 35 1.37 -13.94 4.62
N LEU A 36 0.77 -12.79 4.90
CA LEU A 36 1.22 -11.51 4.34
C LEU A 36 2.66 -11.22 4.74
N ALA A 37 2.99 -11.30 6.03
CA ALA A 37 4.34 -11.05 6.53
C ALA A 37 5.38 -12.03 5.97
N SER A 38 4.97 -13.24 5.56
CA SER A 38 5.87 -14.16 4.86
C SER A 38 6.07 -13.81 3.38
N SER A 39 5.19 -12.97 2.81
CA SER A 39 5.16 -12.68 1.38
C SER A 39 5.69 -11.30 1.03
N VAL A 40 5.62 -10.35 1.94
CA VAL A 40 5.97 -8.95 1.70
C VAL A 40 6.75 -8.36 2.86
N ASP A 41 7.53 -7.32 2.58
CA ASP A 41 8.15 -6.51 3.60
C ASP A 41 7.13 -5.50 4.17
N LEU A 42 6.81 -5.63 5.46
CA LEU A 42 5.85 -4.79 6.17
C LEU A 42 6.52 -3.73 7.06
N ASP A 43 7.84 -3.55 6.98
CA ASP A 43 8.57 -2.63 7.88
C ASP A 43 8.12 -1.16 7.77
N ARG A 44 7.57 -0.78 6.60
CA ARG A 44 7.01 0.57 6.34
C ARG A 44 5.47 0.57 6.28
N ALA A 45 4.84 -0.47 6.81
CA ALA A 45 3.37 -0.50 6.86
C ALA A 45 2.85 0.52 7.87
N ASP A 46 1.62 1.01 7.64
CA ASP A 46 0.93 1.91 8.55
C ASP A 46 0.86 1.32 9.96
N ASP A 47 0.88 2.18 10.97
CA ASP A 47 0.74 1.81 12.39
C ASP A 47 -0.50 0.94 12.64
N GLU A 48 -1.58 1.15 11.88
CA GLU A 48 -2.79 0.34 11.96
C GLU A 48 -2.53 -1.14 11.60
N VAL A 49 -1.70 -1.40 10.60
CA VAL A 49 -1.31 -2.77 10.20
C VAL A 49 -0.55 -3.46 11.34
N HIS A 50 0.44 -2.77 11.90
CA HIS A 50 1.22 -3.27 13.03
C HIS A 50 0.35 -3.49 14.27
N ALA A 51 -0.53 -2.56 14.62
CA ALA A 51 -1.45 -2.68 15.74
C ALA A 51 -2.38 -3.90 15.59
N TRP A 52 -2.87 -4.20 14.39
CA TRP A 52 -3.67 -5.39 14.15
C TRP A 52 -2.86 -6.68 14.23
N MET A 53 -1.62 -6.68 13.75
CA MET A 53 -0.72 -7.85 13.90
C MET A 53 -0.47 -8.15 15.37
N ASP A 54 -0.20 -7.14 16.19
CA ASP A 54 -0.02 -7.27 17.64
C ASP A 54 -1.31 -7.74 18.33
N HIS A 55 -2.46 -7.14 17.97
CA HIS A 55 -3.76 -7.51 18.52
C HIS A 55 -4.10 -9.00 18.33
N TYR A 56 -3.72 -9.57 17.18
CA TYR A 56 -3.94 -10.99 16.90
C TYR A 56 -2.76 -11.87 17.35
N GLY A 57 -1.69 -11.30 17.88
CA GLY A 57 -0.48 -12.03 18.30
C GLY A 57 0.16 -12.77 17.14
N CYS A 58 0.33 -12.08 16.00
CA CYS A 58 0.93 -12.63 14.79
C CYS A 58 2.43 -12.90 15.00
N ASP A 59 2.91 -13.97 14.40
CA ASP A 59 4.34 -14.29 14.29
C ASP A 59 4.77 -14.16 12.83
N PRO A 60 5.47 -13.07 12.46
CA PRO A 60 5.91 -12.85 11.08
C PRO A 60 6.84 -13.93 10.53
N GLY A 61 7.55 -14.64 11.41
CA GLY A 61 8.49 -15.71 11.04
C GLY A 61 7.85 -17.09 10.88
N ARG A 62 6.58 -17.25 11.24
CA ARG A 62 5.92 -18.58 11.32
C ARG A 62 5.85 -19.33 10.01
N MET A 63 5.70 -18.64 8.88
CA MET A 63 5.51 -19.25 7.56
C MET A 63 6.81 -19.43 6.78
N GLY A 64 7.96 -19.18 7.41
CA GLY A 64 9.29 -19.36 6.83
C GLY A 64 9.95 -18.06 6.36
N ASP A 65 11.15 -18.20 5.83
CA ASP A 65 11.96 -17.06 5.39
C ASP A 65 11.45 -16.48 4.07
N LYS A 66 11.57 -15.16 3.94
CA LYS A 66 11.12 -14.37 2.78
C LYS A 66 11.88 -14.68 1.48
N VAL A 67 12.90 -15.56 1.50
CA VAL A 67 13.91 -15.72 0.43
C VAL A 67 13.35 -16.35 -0.86
N ASP A 68 12.22 -17.04 -0.81
CA ASP A 68 11.67 -17.80 -1.94
C ASP A 68 10.30 -17.30 -2.44
N ILE A 69 9.97 -16.04 -2.17
CA ILE A 69 8.62 -15.54 -2.47
C ILE A 69 8.54 -14.99 -3.88
N ALA A 70 7.92 -15.76 -4.75
CA ALA A 70 7.81 -15.48 -6.18
C ALA A 70 6.96 -14.24 -6.53
N THR A 71 6.12 -13.77 -5.62
CA THR A 71 5.13 -12.75 -5.94
C THR A 71 5.66 -11.33 -5.88
N VAL A 72 6.75 -11.06 -5.16
CA VAL A 72 7.08 -9.68 -4.82
C VAL A 72 8.56 -9.34 -4.93
N ALA A 73 9.44 -10.28 -5.16
CA ALA A 73 10.88 -10.05 -5.33
C ALA A 73 11.18 -9.29 -6.64
N GLN A 74 10.65 -8.07 -6.75
CA GLN A 74 11.02 -7.16 -7.83
C GLN A 74 11.88 -6.04 -7.25
N PRO A 75 13.01 -5.70 -7.89
CA PRO A 75 13.82 -4.59 -7.43
C PRO A 75 12.99 -3.29 -7.41
N PRO A 76 13.22 -2.39 -6.46
CA PRO A 76 12.58 -1.08 -6.45
C PRO A 76 12.73 -0.38 -7.79
N LYS A 77 11.64 0.17 -8.32
CA LYS A 77 11.64 0.93 -9.57
C LYS A 77 11.87 2.41 -9.27
N VAL A 78 13.14 2.82 -9.33
CA VAL A 78 13.57 4.22 -9.22
C VAL A 78 13.79 4.73 -10.65
N GLN A 79 12.72 5.15 -11.30
CA GLN A 79 12.73 5.46 -12.74
C GLN A 79 12.45 6.94 -13.04
N ASP A 80 12.11 7.72 -12.02
CA ASP A 80 11.88 9.16 -12.12
C ASP A 80 12.35 9.88 -10.83
N ASP A 81 12.32 11.22 -10.86
CA ASP A 81 12.83 12.07 -9.80
C ASP A 81 11.81 12.32 -8.67
N LEU A 82 10.58 11.83 -8.79
CA LEU A 82 9.50 12.14 -7.86
C LEU A 82 9.03 10.92 -7.08
N TYR A 83 8.87 9.75 -7.73
CA TYR A 83 8.24 8.57 -7.13
C TYR A 83 9.10 7.34 -7.24
N VAL A 84 9.04 6.51 -6.19
CA VAL A 84 9.62 5.17 -6.16
C VAL A 84 8.50 4.15 -6.01
N ARG A 85 8.62 3.05 -6.74
CA ARG A 85 7.73 1.89 -6.67
C ARG A 85 8.51 0.69 -6.15
N ASP A 86 8.32 0.36 -4.87
CA ASP A 86 8.95 -0.78 -4.20
C ASP A 86 7.91 -1.90 -4.00
N TYR A 87 7.83 -2.78 -4.97
CA TYR A 87 6.82 -3.84 -4.94
C TYR A 87 7.15 -5.01 -4.00
N GLU A 88 8.32 -5.05 -3.37
CA GLU A 88 8.60 -5.97 -2.27
C GLU A 88 7.68 -5.71 -1.06
N ARG A 89 7.11 -4.50 -0.98
CA ARG A 89 6.17 -4.06 0.06
C ARG A 89 4.70 -4.16 -0.37
N CYS A 90 4.43 -4.59 -1.60
CA CYS A 90 3.09 -4.56 -2.16
C CYS A 90 2.25 -5.75 -1.70
N ILE A 91 1.14 -5.50 -1.02
CA ILE A 91 0.15 -6.51 -0.59
C ILE A 91 -0.98 -6.75 -1.59
N LEU A 92 -0.91 -6.16 -2.77
CA LEU A 92 -1.94 -6.26 -3.81
C LEU A 92 -3.35 -5.86 -3.32
N CYS A 93 -3.45 -4.83 -2.50
CA CYS A 93 -4.74 -4.34 -1.97
C CYS A 93 -5.53 -3.50 -2.98
N TYR A 94 -4.92 -3.11 -4.10
CA TYR A 94 -5.49 -2.34 -5.22
C TYR A 94 -5.95 -0.91 -4.89
N LYS A 95 -5.78 -0.41 -3.68
CA LYS A 95 -6.14 0.98 -3.31
C LYS A 95 -5.52 2.01 -4.25
N CYS A 96 -4.25 1.83 -4.64
CA CYS A 96 -3.57 2.73 -5.56
C CYS A 96 -4.16 2.69 -6.98
N VAL A 97 -4.64 1.53 -7.43
CA VAL A 97 -5.32 1.38 -8.73
C VAL A 97 -6.65 2.12 -8.73
N GLU A 98 -7.46 1.94 -7.68
CA GLU A 98 -8.73 2.64 -7.51
C GLU A 98 -8.54 4.16 -7.39
N ALA A 99 -7.55 4.62 -6.61
CA ALA A 99 -7.23 6.04 -6.49
C ALA A 99 -6.70 6.65 -7.80
N CYS A 100 -6.01 5.89 -8.64
CA CYS A 100 -5.61 6.31 -9.98
C CYS A 100 -6.78 6.30 -10.97
N GLY A 101 -7.76 5.42 -10.72
CA GLY A 101 -8.98 5.22 -11.49
C GLY A 101 -10.19 5.99 -10.96
N ASP A 102 -11.25 5.26 -10.72
CA ASP A 102 -12.60 5.79 -10.46
C ASP A 102 -12.74 6.59 -9.15
N ASP A 103 -11.90 6.31 -8.13
CA ASP A 103 -12.06 6.96 -6.83
C ASP A 103 -11.57 8.41 -6.83
N ALA A 104 -10.54 8.76 -7.62
CA ALA A 104 -9.97 10.10 -7.55
C ALA A 104 -9.52 10.70 -8.88
N GLN A 105 -8.57 10.08 -9.60
CA GLN A 105 -7.83 10.79 -10.65
C GLN A 105 -8.34 10.54 -12.08
N PHE A 106 -9.01 9.44 -12.36
CA PHE A 106 -9.52 9.03 -13.69
C PHE A 106 -8.46 8.94 -14.81
N THR A 107 -7.18 8.75 -14.46
CA THR A 107 -6.12 8.59 -15.46
C THR A 107 -5.83 7.14 -15.80
N PHE A 108 -6.08 6.22 -14.86
CA PHE A 108 -5.82 4.78 -15.02
C PHE A 108 -4.38 4.48 -15.46
N ALA A 109 -3.41 5.30 -15.00
CA ALA A 109 -1.99 5.16 -15.35
C ALA A 109 -1.37 3.88 -14.81
N ILE A 110 -1.91 3.35 -13.70
CA ILE A 110 -1.50 2.08 -13.10
C ILE A 110 -2.68 1.15 -13.00
N ALA A 111 -2.40 -0.14 -13.23
CA ALA A 111 -3.38 -1.21 -13.18
C ALA A 111 -2.73 -2.51 -12.72
N THR A 112 -3.52 -3.56 -12.53
CA THR A 112 -3.00 -4.89 -12.26
C THR A 112 -2.50 -5.53 -13.55
N ALA A 113 -1.24 -5.97 -13.55
CA ALA A 113 -0.64 -6.75 -14.62
C ALA A 113 -0.34 -8.18 -14.14
N GLY A 114 -0.11 -9.08 -15.08
CA GLY A 114 0.16 -10.48 -14.78
C GLY A 114 -1.05 -11.24 -14.23
N ARG A 115 -0.79 -12.43 -13.69
CA ARG A 115 -1.81 -13.26 -13.02
C ARG A 115 -1.17 -14.29 -12.11
N GLY A 116 -1.93 -14.79 -11.13
CA GLY A 116 -1.42 -15.77 -10.16
C GLY A 116 -0.25 -15.19 -9.38
N PHE A 117 0.83 -15.90 -9.31
CA PHE A 117 2.05 -15.46 -8.60
C PHE A 117 2.79 -14.32 -9.30
N ASP A 118 2.53 -14.06 -10.58
CA ASP A 118 3.12 -12.94 -11.32
C ASP A 118 2.25 -11.66 -11.27
N ALA A 119 1.14 -11.68 -10.53
CA ALA A 119 0.27 -10.51 -10.40
C ALA A 119 1.02 -9.38 -9.67
N HIS A 120 1.01 -8.19 -10.26
CA HIS A 120 1.64 -7.00 -9.71
C HIS A 120 0.96 -5.74 -10.22
N ILE A 121 1.25 -4.61 -9.59
CA ILE A 121 0.81 -3.31 -10.08
C ILE A 121 1.80 -2.81 -11.11
N SER A 122 1.32 -2.33 -12.24
CA SER A 122 2.17 -1.86 -13.33
C SER A 122 1.53 -0.71 -14.08
N THR A 123 2.34 0.02 -14.80
CA THR A 123 1.93 0.90 -15.91
C THR A 123 1.64 0.07 -17.17
N GLU A 124 1.01 0.65 -18.17
CA GLU A 124 0.82 0.03 -19.48
C GLU A 124 2.19 -0.40 -20.06
N PHE A 125 2.30 -1.66 -20.47
CA PHE A 125 3.56 -2.27 -20.95
C PHE A 125 4.78 -2.09 -20.05
N ASP A 126 4.57 -1.84 -18.76
CA ASP A 126 5.62 -1.62 -17.76
C ASP A 126 6.56 -0.42 -18.10
N VAL A 127 6.05 0.56 -18.83
CA VAL A 127 6.79 1.81 -19.10
C VAL A 127 7.00 2.62 -17.81
N THR A 128 7.92 3.58 -17.86
CA THR A 128 8.15 4.48 -16.72
C THR A 128 6.94 5.35 -16.43
N LEU A 129 6.79 5.88 -15.22
CA LEU A 129 5.68 6.79 -14.92
C LEU A 129 5.66 8.03 -15.83
N PRO A 130 6.81 8.66 -16.15
CA PRO A 130 6.85 9.78 -17.13
C PRO A 130 6.34 9.41 -18.52
N ASP A 131 6.49 8.16 -18.94
CA ASP A 131 6.08 7.68 -20.27
C ASP A 131 4.65 7.10 -20.28
N SER A 132 3.98 7.11 -19.14
CA SER A 132 2.62 6.61 -18.96
C SER A 132 1.59 7.75 -18.91
N ALA A 133 0.32 7.41 -18.64
CA ALA A 133 -0.74 8.39 -18.38
C ALA A 133 -0.64 9.05 -16.99
N CYS A 134 0.45 8.85 -16.24
CA CYS A 134 0.62 9.41 -14.90
C CYS A 134 0.69 10.94 -14.95
N VAL A 135 -0.07 11.59 -14.07
CA VAL A 135 -0.10 13.06 -13.90
C VAL A 135 0.54 13.52 -12.59
N TYR A 136 1.26 12.65 -11.90
CA TYR A 136 1.99 12.94 -10.67
C TYR A 136 1.13 13.57 -9.55
N CYS A 137 -0.12 13.15 -9.42
CA CYS A 137 -1.04 13.67 -8.41
C CYS A 137 -0.77 13.15 -6.98
N GLY A 138 0.02 12.08 -6.80
CA GLY A 138 0.35 11.52 -5.49
C GLY A 138 -0.74 10.67 -4.82
N ASN A 139 -1.97 10.63 -5.34
CA ASN A 139 -3.07 9.91 -4.71
C ASN A 139 -2.76 8.44 -4.43
N CYS A 140 -2.04 7.76 -5.32
CA CYS A 140 -1.64 6.37 -5.15
C CYS A 140 -0.65 6.18 -3.97
N ILE A 141 0.19 7.16 -3.69
CA ILE A 141 1.11 7.18 -2.55
C ILE A 141 0.30 7.34 -1.25
N GLY A 142 -0.57 8.36 -1.20
CA GLY A 142 -1.36 8.68 -0.01
C GLY A 142 -2.32 7.57 0.46
N VAL A 143 -2.65 6.59 -0.40
CA VAL A 143 -3.52 5.46 -0.04
C VAL A 143 -2.78 4.15 0.15
N CYS A 144 -1.46 4.12 -0.08
CA CYS A 144 -0.66 2.89 0.01
C CYS A 144 -0.37 2.54 1.48
N PRO A 145 -0.96 1.45 2.03
CA PRO A 145 -0.83 1.14 3.46
C PRO A 145 0.51 0.50 3.84
N THR A 146 1.39 0.25 2.89
CA THR A 146 2.65 -0.49 3.13
C THR A 146 3.88 0.24 2.60
N GLY A 147 3.73 1.49 2.13
CA GLY A 147 4.84 2.25 1.58
C GLY A 147 5.46 1.65 0.30
N ALA A 148 4.69 0.81 -0.42
CA ALA A 148 5.12 0.27 -1.71
C ALA A 148 5.21 1.36 -2.80
N LEU A 149 4.47 2.44 -2.64
CA LEU A 149 4.55 3.65 -3.44
C LEU A 149 4.94 4.79 -2.50
N VAL A 150 6.00 5.49 -2.79
CA VAL A 150 6.60 6.48 -1.90
C VAL A 150 7.21 7.62 -2.70
N PHE A 151 7.29 8.81 -2.12
CA PHE A 151 8.05 9.92 -2.69
C PHE A 151 9.54 9.59 -2.72
N LYS A 152 10.21 9.97 -3.79
CA LYS A 152 11.66 9.69 -3.92
C LYS A 152 12.47 10.33 -2.80
N THR A 153 12.12 11.54 -2.37
CA THR A 153 12.79 12.21 -1.25
C THR A 153 12.68 11.39 0.04
N GLU A 154 11.48 10.90 0.36
CA GLU A 154 11.28 10.04 1.53
C GLU A 154 12.07 8.74 1.40
N HIS A 155 12.00 8.09 0.23
CA HIS A 155 12.74 6.85 -0.03
C HIS A 155 14.24 7.06 0.22
N ASP A 156 14.82 8.10 -0.38
CA ASP A 156 16.25 8.39 -0.28
C ASP A 156 16.67 8.67 1.17
N MET A 157 15.90 9.47 1.91
CA MET A 157 16.15 9.76 3.32
C MET A 157 16.04 8.50 4.21
N ARG A 158 15.10 7.60 3.92
CA ARG A 158 14.99 6.32 4.64
C ARG A 158 16.19 5.41 4.35
N GLU A 159 16.66 5.34 3.11
CA GLU A 159 17.86 4.59 2.74
C GLU A 159 19.13 5.17 3.40
N GLU A 160 19.20 6.48 3.56
CA GLU A 160 20.29 7.18 4.24
C GLU A 160 20.18 7.12 5.78
N GLY A 161 19.03 6.68 6.31
CA GLY A 161 18.76 6.65 7.75
C GLY A 161 18.55 8.02 8.37
N THR A 162 18.18 9.01 7.56
CA THR A 162 17.95 10.41 7.99
C THR A 162 16.46 10.76 8.12
N TRP A 163 15.55 9.88 7.68
CA TRP A 163 14.12 10.12 7.79
C TRP A 163 13.64 10.13 9.26
N ASP A 164 13.03 11.22 9.68
CA ASP A 164 12.48 11.41 11.03
C ASP A 164 11.14 12.14 10.95
N GLU A 165 10.03 11.42 11.13
CA GLU A 165 8.67 11.98 11.05
C GLU A 165 8.39 12.96 12.20
N ASP A 166 9.00 12.75 13.37
CA ASP A 166 8.81 13.62 14.55
C ASP A 166 9.54 14.97 14.38
N ALA A 167 10.56 15.01 13.52
CA ALA A 167 11.31 16.23 13.21
C ALA A 167 10.67 17.07 12.09
N GLN A 168 9.60 16.59 11.47
CA GLN A 168 8.99 17.29 10.33
C GLN A 168 8.06 18.42 10.76
N ALA A 169 8.23 19.59 10.11
CA ALA A 169 7.24 20.65 10.14
C ALA A 169 6.24 20.44 8.99
N VAL A 170 4.94 20.41 9.31
CA VAL A 170 3.88 20.19 8.32
C VAL A 170 3.11 21.49 8.07
N THR A 171 3.00 21.90 6.82
CA THR A 171 2.26 23.08 6.41
C THR A 171 1.28 22.75 5.29
N THR A 172 0.00 23.08 5.49
CA THR A 172 -1.01 22.90 4.44
C THR A 172 -0.94 24.06 3.44
N THR A 173 -0.96 23.72 2.16
CA THR A 173 -1.00 24.67 1.06
C THR A 173 -1.96 24.21 -0.05
N VAL A 174 -2.12 25.03 -1.07
CA VAL A 174 -2.96 24.71 -2.23
C VAL A 174 -2.09 24.31 -3.41
N CYS A 175 -2.43 23.21 -4.05
CA CYS A 175 -1.78 22.77 -5.28
C CYS A 175 -1.92 23.85 -6.37
N SER A 176 -0.82 24.25 -6.97
CA SER A 176 -0.79 25.26 -8.04
C SER A 176 -0.88 24.67 -9.45
N PHE A 177 -1.05 23.35 -9.57
CA PHE A 177 -0.91 22.65 -10.85
C PHE A 177 -2.12 22.85 -11.77
N CYS A 178 -3.35 22.77 -11.24
CA CYS A 178 -4.57 23.01 -12.02
C CYS A 178 -5.60 23.81 -11.21
N GLY A 179 -6.71 24.21 -11.84
CA GLY A 179 -7.75 25.05 -11.25
C GLY A 179 -8.60 24.38 -10.17
N VAL A 180 -8.41 23.09 -9.86
CA VAL A 180 -9.17 22.38 -8.81
C VAL A 180 -8.79 22.90 -7.43
N GLY A 181 -7.53 23.26 -7.19
CA GLY A 181 -7.07 23.81 -5.92
C GLY A 181 -7.07 22.79 -4.77
N CYS A 182 -6.61 21.56 -5.03
CA CYS A 182 -6.46 20.53 -4.00
C CYS A 182 -5.54 21.00 -2.88
N ASN A 183 -5.86 20.64 -1.64
CA ASN A 183 -4.98 20.85 -0.50
C ASN A 183 -3.82 19.86 -0.55
N LEU A 184 -2.62 20.36 -0.26
CA LEU A 184 -1.40 19.57 -0.10
C LEU A 184 -0.83 19.82 1.29
N GLU A 185 -0.25 18.81 1.87
CA GLU A 185 0.60 18.92 3.06
C GLU A 185 2.06 18.89 2.61
N LEU A 186 2.81 19.94 2.97
CA LEU A 186 4.24 20.02 2.77
C LEU A 186 4.91 19.57 4.06
N HIS A 187 5.68 18.52 3.98
CA HIS A 187 6.49 17.99 5.06
C HIS A 187 7.93 18.47 4.85
N VAL A 188 8.46 19.19 5.81
CA VAL A 188 9.82 19.75 5.75
C VAL A 188 10.60 19.25 6.96
N GLN A 189 11.73 18.63 6.72
CA GLN A 189 12.66 18.17 7.72
C GLN A 189 14.00 18.88 7.49
N ASP A 190 14.64 19.36 8.57
CA ASP A 190 15.95 20.01 8.58
C ASP A 190 16.07 21.20 7.62
N GLU A 191 15.63 22.38 8.06
CA GLU A 191 15.95 23.67 7.39
C GLU A 191 17.38 24.14 7.69
#